data_c7e308cb87031b40f7e49b2f485f0283
#
_entry.id   c7e308cb87031b40f7e49b2f485f0283
#
_cell.length_a   1.000
_cell.length_b   1.000
_cell.length_c   1.000
_cell.angle_alpha   90.00
_cell.angle_beta   90.00
_cell.angle_gamma   90.00
#
_symmetry.space_group_name_H-M   'P 1'
#
loop_
_entity.id
_entity.type
_entity.pdbx_description
1 polymer ?
#
loop_
_entity_poly.entity_id
_entity_poly.type
_entity_poly.pdbx_seq_one_letter_code
_entity_poly.pdbx_strand_id
1 'polypeptide(L)'
;MYDVGNSAFVLLSTAVVPIYADSLLEAAGQDNIVSTWGYAQTVASLVIALLMPILGSIADVQGMKIKFFLGFFLTGVVMCLGMSLPLGWLAFLIVYVLATIGLNGSLTFYDSMLIDTTSNERMDKVSSHGYAWGYVGSTIPFIVCIAVIFGGPSLLGLDTATCTRISFLITAVWWVAFTVPLLRSYRQVHYRTTADHTAEAVRGTFRELATTFRRIAHDRSLLLFMIAFFFYIDAVNTVISMSTSYGTQLGIDSTQLVIALLVTQFVAFPCAILYGRLAGRFGAKRMIVIAVIAYLGIVMFAAFFLKTAVEFWILAILVGMFQGGIQALSRSYYGKIIPKDHANEYYGFYDIFGKTASVLGTFLVATTTAVTGNASAGVLSIAVLLAAALVLLLVQKDPTAR
;
A
#
# COMPACT_ATOMS: atom_id res chain seq x y z
N MET A 1 1.58 -15.02 5.21
CA MET A 1 1.19 -14.79 6.62
C MET A 1 1.41 -13.35 7.04
N TYR A 2 2.56 -12.73 6.72
CA TYR A 2 2.79 -11.34 7.11
C TYR A 2 1.74 -10.37 6.52
N ASP A 3 1.34 -10.55 5.26
CA ASP A 3 0.27 -9.75 4.64
C ASP A 3 -1.06 -9.82 5.44
N VAL A 4 -1.38 -10.97 6.03
CA VAL A 4 -2.56 -11.13 6.91
C VAL A 4 -2.47 -10.24 8.16
N GLY A 5 -1.27 -10.13 8.72
CA GLY A 5 -1.02 -9.31 9.92
C GLY A 5 -1.06 -7.82 9.64
N ASN A 6 -0.23 -7.36 8.71
CA ASN A 6 -0.04 -5.92 8.44
C ASN A 6 -1.27 -5.27 7.78
N SER A 7 -1.99 -5.99 6.92
CA SER A 7 -3.17 -5.46 6.24
C SER A 7 -4.32 -5.10 7.21
N ALA A 8 -4.33 -5.69 8.41
CA ALA A 8 -5.26 -5.28 9.46
C ALA A 8 -5.03 -3.82 9.89
N PHE A 9 -3.77 -3.42 10.08
CA PHE A 9 -3.43 -2.04 10.39
C PHE A 9 -3.70 -1.11 9.21
N VAL A 10 -3.42 -1.55 7.97
CA VAL A 10 -3.75 -0.76 6.75
C VAL A 10 -5.24 -0.47 6.70
N LEU A 11 -6.08 -1.48 6.91
CA LEU A 11 -7.54 -1.34 6.82
C LEU A 11 -8.08 -0.45 7.95
N LEU A 12 -7.59 -0.62 9.18
CA LEU A 12 -7.96 0.20 10.32
C LEU A 12 -7.51 1.66 10.14
N SER A 13 -6.28 1.90 9.66
CA SER A 13 -5.75 3.25 9.42
C SER A 13 -6.44 3.99 8.28
N THR A 14 -7.07 3.27 7.36
CA THR A 14 -7.83 3.87 6.28
C THR A 14 -9.27 4.22 6.70
N ALA A 15 -9.90 3.37 7.53
CA ALA A 15 -11.32 3.50 7.83
C ALA A 15 -11.63 4.13 9.20
N VAL A 16 -10.80 3.89 10.22
CA VAL A 16 -11.09 4.25 11.62
C VAL A 16 -10.19 5.38 12.13
N VAL A 17 -8.89 5.31 11.84
CA VAL A 17 -7.93 6.28 12.36
C VAL A 17 -8.25 7.72 11.98
N PRO A 18 -8.64 8.07 10.72
CA PRO A 18 -9.00 9.44 10.38
C PRO A 18 -10.15 9.97 11.24
N ILE A 19 -11.21 9.19 11.40
CA ILE A 19 -12.38 9.56 12.19
C ILE A 19 -12.01 9.81 13.66
N TYR A 20 -11.14 8.96 14.23
CA TYR A 20 -10.69 9.13 15.59
C TYR A 20 -9.77 10.35 15.75
N ALA A 21 -8.86 10.59 14.78
CA ALA A 21 -7.99 11.77 14.77
C ALA A 21 -8.82 13.06 14.67
N ASP A 22 -9.82 13.09 13.81
CA ASP A 22 -10.73 14.23 13.65
C ASP A 22 -11.44 14.53 14.98
N SER A 23 -11.96 13.51 15.67
CA SER A 23 -12.61 13.70 16.98
C SER A 23 -11.66 14.26 18.05
N LEU A 24 -10.37 13.89 18.03
CA LEU A 24 -9.37 14.45 18.94
C LEU A 24 -9.01 15.90 18.62
N LEU A 25 -8.93 16.24 17.34
CA LEU A 25 -8.65 17.59 16.86
C LEU A 25 -9.82 18.54 17.17
N GLU A 26 -11.05 18.10 16.93
CA GLU A 26 -12.27 18.83 17.28
C GLU A 26 -12.37 19.09 18.79
N ALA A 27 -12.13 18.05 19.59
CA ALA A 27 -12.15 18.18 21.07
C ALA A 27 -11.06 19.15 21.59
N ALA A 28 -9.97 19.35 20.83
CA ALA A 28 -8.91 20.29 21.13
C ALA A 28 -9.15 21.71 20.55
N GLY A 29 -10.29 21.94 19.86
CA GLY A 29 -10.60 23.23 19.24
C GLY A 29 -9.68 23.61 18.07
N GLN A 30 -9.21 22.61 17.31
CA GLN A 30 -8.37 22.85 16.14
C GLN A 30 -9.23 23.10 14.90
N ASP A 31 -9.05 24.23 14.23
CA ASP A 31 -9.84 24.63 13.06
C ASP A 31 -9.36 23.97 11.76
N ASN A 32 -8.10 23.50 11.70
CA ASN A 32 -7.44 23.01 10.48
C ASN A 32 -7.31 21.47 10.46
N ILE A 33 -8.38 20.74 10.74
CA ILE A 33 -8.39 19.28 10.91
C ILE A 33 -7.82 18.56 9.68
N VAL A 34 -8.39 18.84 8.49
CA VAL A 34 -8.01 18.16 7.24
C VAL A 34 -6.57 18.41 6.85
N SER A 35 -6.08 19.65 7.02
CA SER A 35 -4.68 19.97 6.70
C SER A 35 -3.70 19.33 7.68
N THR A 36 -4.03 19.28 8.97
CA THR A 36 -3.21 18.65 10.01
C THR A 36 -3.05 17.15 9.75
N TRP A 37 -4.14 16.48 9.39
CA TRP A 37 -4.11 15.07 8.97
C TRP A 37 -3.27 14.88 7.71
N GLY A 38 -3.45 15.73 6.69
CA GLY A 38 -2.69 15.70 5.44
C GLY A 38 -1.19 15.88 5.66
N TYR A 39 -0.78 16.78 6.57
CA TYR A 39 0.64 16.96 6.93
C TYR A 39 1.21 15.72 7.62
N ALA A 40 0.47 15.07 8.52
CA ALA A 40 0.91 13.84 9.17
C ALA A 40 1.21 12.72 8.15
N GLN A 41 0.30 12.52 7.19
CA GLN A 41 0.49 11.54 6.10
C GLN A 41 1.68 11.90 5.20
N THR A 42 1.83 13.18 4.86
CA THR A 42 2.94 13.67 4.03
C THR A 42 4.27 13.43 4.71
N VAL A 43 4.39 13.75 6.00
CA VAL A 43 5.62 13.53 6.77
C VAL A 43 5.99 12.05 6.80
N ALA A 44 5.02 11.15 7.08
CA ALA A 44 5.28 9.72 7.07
C ALA A 44 5.79 9.24 5.70
N SER A 45 5.16 9.68 4.61
CA SER A 45 5.54 9.31 3.24
C SER A 45 6.92 9.82 2.84
N LEU A 46 7.24 11.07 3.17
CA LEU A 46 8.56 11.67 2.88
C LEU A 46 9.68 10.98 3.63
N VAL A 47 9.48 10.69 4.93
CA VAL A 47 10.47 9.97 5.74
C VAL A 47 10.77 8.61 5.14
N ILE A 48 9.75 7.85 4.74
CA ILE A 48 9.92 6.54 4.11
C ILE A 48 10.63 6.68 2.75
N ALA A 49 10.19 7.60 1.90
CA ALA A 49 10.80 7.80 0.57
C ALA A 49 12.29 8.13 0.65
N LEU A 50 12.71 8.87 1.68
CA LEU A 50 14.13 9.22 1.89
C LEU A 50 14.93 8.10 2.54
N LEU A 51 14.34 7.38 3.52
CA LEU A 51 15.06 6.37 4.30
C LEU A 51 15.20 5.04 3.56
N MET A 52 14.19 4.60 2.80
CA MET A 52 14.17 3.23 2.28
C MET A 52 15.29 2.90 1.29
N PRO A 53 15.67 3.75 0.34
CA PRO A 53 16.81 3.45 -0.52
C PRO A 53 18.13 3.31 0.26
N ILE A 54 18.33 4.20 1.26
CA ILE A 54 19.54 4.21 2.10
C ILE A 54 19.63 2.93 2.94
N LEU A 55 18.57 2.64 3.68
CA LEU A 55 18.53 1.46 4.54
C LEU A 55 18.45 0.16 3.72
N GLY A 56 17.85 0.20 2.54
CA GLY A 56 17.80 -0.90 1.58
C GLY A 56 19.21 -1.33 1.13
N SER A 57 20.06 -0.38 0.76
CA SER A 57 21.46 -0.67 0.38
C SER A 57 22.22 -1.36 1.53
N ILE A 58 22.01 -0.93 2.78
CA ILE A 58 22.62 -1.56 3.95
C ILE A 58 22.01 -2.95 4.22
N ALA A 59 20.71 -3.09 3.99
CA ALA A 59 19.99 -4.35 4.23
C ALA A 59 20.34 -5.46 3.24
N ASP A 60 20.95 -5.13 2.10
CA ASP A 60 21.48 -6.11 1.15
C ASP A 60 22.70 -6.89 1.68
N VAL A 61 23.33 -6.42 2.77
CA VAL A 61 24.38 -7.16 3.48
C VAL A 61 23.79 -8.37 4.22
N GLN A 62 24.58 -9.44 4.30
CA GLN A 62 24.19 -10.71 4.92
C GLN A 62 23.60 -10.52 6.34
N GLY A 63 22.40 -11.03 6.56
CA GLY A 63 21.73 -11.01 7.86
C GLY A 63 21.17 -9.65 8.29
N MET A 64 21.33 -8.58 7.49
CA MET A 64 20.84 -7.25 7.85
C MET A 64 19.37 -7.05 7.47
N LYS A 65 18.88 -7.67 6.40
CA LYS A 65 17.49 -7.56 5.96
C LYS A 65 16.48 -7.86 7.06
N ILE A 66 16.66 -8.98 7.75
CA ILE A 66 15.75 -9.38 8.84
C ILE A 66 15.84 -8.43 10.04
N LYS A 67 17.01 -7.84 10.32
CA LYS A 67 17.19 -6.89 11.43
C LYS A 67 16.44 -5.59 11.15
N PHE A 68 16.56 -5.05 9.93
CA PHE A 68 15.81 -3.85 9.53
C PHE A 68 14.30 -4.12 9.49
N PHE A 69 13.89 -5.26 8.93
CA PHE A 69 12.48 -5.69 8.99
C PHE A 69 11.96 -5.69 10.42
N LEU A 70 12.67 -6.34 11.36
CA LEU A 70 12.30 -6.39 12.78
C LEU A 70 12.25 -5.01 13.42
N GLY A 71 13.23 -4.15 13.15
CA GLY A 71 13.24 -2.78 13.69
C GLY A 71 11.99 -1.99 13.29
N PHE A 72 11.65 -1.98 12.00
CA PHE A 72 10.46 -1.30 11.52
C PHE A 72 9.16 -1.97 11.97
N PHE A 73 9.09 -3.30 11.94
CA PHE A 73 7.95 -4.05 12.44
C PHE A 73 7.68 -3.76 13.91
N LEU A 74 8.70 -3.81 14.78
CA LEU A 74 8.55 -3.49 16.19
C LEU A 74 8.15 -2.04 16.42
N THR A 75 8.73 -1.09 15.67
CA THR A 75 8.29 0.30 15.70
C THR A 75 6.81 0.42 15.35
N GLY A 76 6.36 -0.23 14.26
CA GLY A 76 4.96 -0.22 13.85
C GLY A 76 4.03 -0.77 14.94
N VAL A 77 4.36 -1.93 15.50
CA VAL A 77 3.54 -2.59 16.53
C VAL A 77 3.52 -1.80 17.84
N VAL A 78 4.68 -1.34 18.32
CA VAL A 78 4.77 -0.56 19.58
C VAL A 78 4.01 0.75 19.46
N MET A 79 4.11 1.42 18.32
CA MET A 79 3.34 2.64 18.10
C MET A 79 1.85 2.35 17.90
N CYS A 80 1.46 1.26 17.25
CA CYS A 80 0.06 0.82 17.18
C CYS A 80 -0.51 0.54 18.59
N LEU A 81 0.26 -0.10 19.47
CA LEU A 81 -0.07 -0.24 20.88
C LEU A 81 -0.14 1.13 21.58
N GLY A 82 0.77 2.04 21.27
CA GLY A 82 0.76 3.42 21.78
C GLY A 82 -0.53 4.17 21.44
N MET A 83 -1.12 3.94 20.24
CA MET A 83 -2.41 4.53 19.86
C MET A 83 -3.56 4.06 20.75
N SER A 84 -3.46 2.95 21.47
CA SER A 84 -4.46 2.50 22.44
C SER A 84 -4.48 3.30 23.75
N LEU A 85 -3.49 4.14 23.99
CA LEU A 85 -3.43 5.01 25.17
C LEU A 85 -4.32 6.26 24.98
N PRO A 86 -4.79 6.87 26.08
CA PRO A 86 -5.58 8.11 26.05
C PRO A 86 -4.67 9.33 25.76
N LEU A 87 -4.25 9.46 24.52
CA LEU A 87 -3.34 10.52 24.08
C LEU A 87 -4.11 11.78 23.66
N GLY A 88 -3.50 12.95 23.85
CA GLY A 88 -3.96 14.17 23.18
C GLY A 88 -3.66 14.14 21.68
N TRP A 89 -4.33 14.98 20.90
CA TRP A 89 -4.28 14.97 19.43
C TRP A 89 -2.85 14.98 18.84
N LEU A 90 -1.95 15.83 19.36
CA LEU A 90 -0.59 15.93 18.84
C LEU A 90 0.22 14.64 19.11
N ALA A 91 0.15 14.12 20.33
CA ALA A 91 0.82 12.88 20.69
C ALA A 91 0.27 11.68 19.88
N PHE A 92 -1.04 11.63 19.66
CA PHE A 92 -1.68 10.62 18.81
C PHE A 92 -1.16 10.69 17.37
N LEU A 93 -1.09 11.88 16.77
CA LEU A 93 -0.58 12.05 15.40
C LEU A 93 0.89 11.65 15.28
N ILE A 94 1.73 12.00 16.25
CA ILE A 94 3.15 11.58 16.28
C ILE A 94 3.25 10.05 16.32
N VAL A 95 2.51 9.42 17.23
CA VAL A 95 2.49 7.96 17.36
C VAL A 95 1.96 7.29 16.07
N TYR A 96 0.94 7.85 15.46
CA TYR A 96 0.40 7.38 14.17
C TYR A 96 1.42 7.50 13.03
N VAL A 97 2.13 8.63 12.92
CA VAL A 97 3.19 8.82 11.92
C VAL A 97 4.28 7.77 12.10
N LEU A 98 4.73 7.53 13.32
CA LEU A 98 5.73 6.52 13.62
C LEU A 98 5.22 5.09 13.34
N ALA A 99 3.95 4.79 13.66
CA ALA A 99 3.31 3.52 13.31
C ALA A 99 3.28 3.30 11.79
N THR A 100 2.94 4.34 11.02
CA THR A 100 2.90 4.32 9.56
C THR A 100 4.29 4.16 8.95
N ILE A 101 5.31 4.82 9.52
CA ILE A 101 6.72 4.63 9.15
C ILE A 101 7.14 3.19 9.43
N GLY A 102 6.80 2.64 10.59
CA GLY A 102 7.06 1.24 10.95
C GLY A 102 6.42 0.26 10.00
N LEU A 103 5.14 0.45 9.66
CA LEU A 103 4.44 -0.36 8.68
C LEU A 103 5.13 -0.32 7.32
N ASN A 104 5.27 0.86 6.74
CA ASN A 104 5.77 1.03 5.38
C ASN A 104 7.23 0.58 5.25
N GLY A 105 8.09 0.88 6.25
CA GLY A 105 9.46 0.41 6.27
C GLY A 105 9.56 -1.12 6.34
N SER A 106 8.73 -1.76 7.17
CA SER A 106 8.68 -3.22 7.23
C SER A 106 8.18 -3.84 5.92
N LEU A 107 7.24 -3.21 5.22
CA LEU A 107 6.74 -3.67 3.92
C LEU A 107 7.83 -3.64 2.84
N THR A 108 8.68 -2.62 2.79
CA THR A 108 9.80 -2.54 1.83
C THR A 108 10.72 -3.77 1.94
N PHE A 109 11.14 -4.11 3.16
CA PHE A 109 11.98 -5.28 3.39
C PHE A 109 11.23 -6.59 3.17
N TYR A 110 9.95 -6.66 3.55
CA TYR A 110 9.11 -7.81 3.28
C TYR A 110 8.92 -8.06 1.78
N ASP A 111 8.70 -7.03 0.98
CA ASP A 111 8.56 -7.15 -0.46
C ASP A 111 9.84 -7.68 -1.12
N SER A 112 11.00 -7.25 -0.64
CA SER A 112 12.30 -7.78 -1.10
C SER A 112 12.56 -9.22 -0.66
N MET A 113 11.92 -9.71 0.44
CA MET A 113 12.02 -11.12 0.87
C MET A 113 11.37 -12.08 -0.13
N LEU A 114 10.52 -11.59 -1.01
CA LEU A 114 9.91 -12.41 -2.07
C LEU A 114 10.96 -13.13 -2.93
N ILE A 115 12.07 -12.46 -3.23
CA ILE A 115 13.18 -13.00 -4.03
C ILE A 115 13.90 -14.16 -3.31
N ASP A 116 13.97 -14.11 -1.97
CA ASP A 116 14.60 -15.14 -1.15
C ASP A 116 13.68 -16.35 -0.93
N THR A 117 12.37 -16.14 -0.98
CA THR A 117 11.38 -17.17 -0.60
C THR A 117 10.95 -18.07 -1.75
N THR A 118 11.19 -17.68 -3.01
CA THR A 118 10.72 -18.44 -4.16
C THR A 118 11.55 -18.21 -5.42
N SER A 119 11.45 -19.13 -6.39
CA SER A 119 12.06 -18.97 -7.71
C SER A 119 11.24 -18.03 -8.60
N ASN A 120 11.85 -17.50 -9.67
CA ASN A 120 11.21 -16.59 -10.61
C ASN A 120 9.92 -17.18 -11.23
N GLU A 121 9.89 -18.50 -11.48
CA GLU A 121 8.75 -19.19 -12.09
C GLU A 121 7.51 -19.20 -11.17
N ARG A 122 7.73 -19.18 -9.86
CA ARG A 122 6.66 -19.25 -8.84
C ARG A 122 6.35 -17.91 -8.20
N MET A 123 7.13 -16.87 -8.52
CA MET A 123 7.08 -15.57 -7.83
C MET A 123 5.70 -14.91 -7.96
N ASP A 124 5.08 -14.96 -9.15
CA ASP A 124 3.73 -14.41 -9.37
C ASP A 124 2.68 -15.10 -8.49
N LYS A 125 2.77 -16.42 -8.40
CA LYS A 125 1.86 -17.21 -7.56
C LYS A 125 2.03 -16.87 -6.09
N VAL A 126 3.28 -16.82 -5.60
CA VAL A 126 3.57 -16.53 -4.19
C VAL A 126 3.15 -15.11 -3.82
N SER A 127 3.47 -14.12 -4.66
CA SER A 127 3.05 -12.74 -4.46
C SER A 127 1.54 -12.58 -4.42
N SER A 128 0.83 -13.18 -5.40
CA SER A 128 -0.63 -13.12 -5.49
C SER A 128 -1.33 -13.81 -4.32
N HIS A 129 -0.80 -14.93 -3.83
CA HIS A 129 -1.31 -15.57 -2.62
C HIS A 129 -1.08 -14.71 -1.37
N GLY A 130 0.07 -14.01 -1.26
CA GLY A 130 0.33 -13.06 -0.18
C GLY A 130 -0.76 -12.00 -0.11
N TYR A 131 -0.98 -11.28 -1.20
CA TYR A 131 -2.02 -10.26 -1.29
C TYR A 131 -3.44 -10.82 -1.05
N ALA A 132 -3.78 -11.96 -1.66
CA ALA A 132 -5.07 -12.59 -1.45
C ALA A 132 -5.36 -12.86 0.03
N TRP A 133 -4.44 -13.55 0.71
CA TRP A 133 -4.58 -13.82 2.15
C TRP A 133 -4.53 -12.55 3.00
N GLY A 134 -3.84 -11.49 2.57
CA GLY A 134 -3.88 -10.17 3.19
C GLY A 134 -5.29 -9.59 3.19
N TYR A 135 -5.97 -9.63 2.04
CA TYR A 135 -7.33 -9.09 1.91
C TYR A 135 -8.33 -9.79 2.85
N VAL A 136 -8.45 -11.10 2.77
CA VAL A 136 -9.41 -11.82 3.61
C VAL A 136 -8.98 -11.87 5.08
N GLY A 137 -7.67 -11.98 5.32
CA GLY A 137 -7.13 -12.08 6.68
C GLY A 137 -7.29 -10.77 7.47
N SER A 138 -7.18 -9.62 6.82
CA SER A 138 -7.41 -8.31 7.47
C SER A 138 -8.88 -8.04 7.77
N THR A 139 -9.78 -8.65 7.02
CA THR A 139 -11.23 -8.48 7.21
C THR A 139 -11.69 -9.03 8.57
N ILE A 140 -11.08 -10.12 9.05
CA ILE A 140 -11.45 -10.74 10.34
C ILE A 140 -11.25 -9.78 11.52
N PRO A 141 -10.03 -9.27 11.79
CA PRO A 141 -9.83 -8.32 12.89
C PRO A 141 -10.58 -7.01 12.65
N PHE A 142 -10.76 -6.58 11.41
CA PHE A 142 -11.51 -5.37 11.10
C PHE A 142 -12.99 -5.50 11.48
N ILE A 143 -13.65 -6.63 11.17
CA ILE A 143 -15.03 -6.88 11.60
C ILE A 143 -15.14 -6.89 13.13
N VAL A 144 -14.17 -7.50 13.83
CA VAL A 144 -14.12 -7.48 15.30
C VAL A 144 -13.97 -6.05 15.82
N CYS A 145 -13.08 -5.25 15.23
CA CYS A 145 -12.90 -3.83 15.59
C CYS A 145 -14.19 -3.03 15.41
N ILE A 146 -14.85 -3.17 14.26
CA ILE A 146 -16.12 -2.49 13.97
C ILE A 146 -17.22 -2.93 14.95
N ALA A 147 -17.30 -4.22 15.25
CA ALA A 147 -18.25 -4.73 16.25
C ALA A 147 -17.98 -4.14 17.66
N VAL A 148 -16.71 -3.99 18.04
CA VAL A 148 -16.33 -3.35 19.31
C VAL A 148 -16.67 -1.85 19.28
N ILE A 149 -16.40 -1.12 18.21
CA ILE A 149 -16.65 0.32 18.12
C ILE A 149 -18.15 0.63 18.17
N PHE A 150 -18.97 -0.10 17.41
CA PHE A 150 -20.42 0.17 17.36
C PHE A 150 -21.22 -0.54 18.46
N GLY A 151 -20.81 -1.76 18.86
CA GLY A 151 -21.50 -2.56 19.88
C GLY A 151 -21.04 -2.29 21.31
N GLY A 152 -19.79 -1.89 21.49
CA GLY A 152 -19.19 -1.68 22.82
C GLY A 152 -19.92 -0.65 23.69
N PRO A 153 -20.37 0.50 23.18
CA PRO A 153 -21.12 1.46 23.98
C PRO A 153 -22.41 0.89 24.56
N SER A 154 -23.14 0.10 23.80
CA SER A 154 -24.41 -0.48 24.24
C SER A 154 -24.26 -1.76 25.07
N LEU A 155 -23.26 -2.60 24.77
CA LEU A 155 -23.07 -3.90 25.39
C LEU A 155 -22.14 -3.87 26.62
N LEU A 156 -21.13 -3.01 26.59
CA LEU A 156 -20.07 -2.95 27.61
C LEU A 156 -20.12 -1.65 28.43
N GLY A 157 -20.96 -0.68 28.09
CA GLY A 157 -21.03 0.61 28.76
C GLY A 157 -19.77 1.47 28.60
N LEU A 158 -18.94 1.21 27.57
CA LEU A 158 -17.71 1.93 27.29
C LEU A 158 -18.00 3.10 26.33
N ASP A 159 -17.24 4.18 26.44
CA ASP A 159 -17.30 5.26 25.47
C ASP A 159 -16.69 4.84 24.12
N THR A 160 -17.14 5.45 23.02
CA THR A 160 -16.69 5.14 21.66
C THR A 160 -15.17 5.30 21.50
N ALA A 161 -14.58 6.31 22.16
CA ALA A 161 -13.13 6.54 22.12
C ALA A 161 -12.36 5.36 22.76
N THR A 162 -12.85 4.81 23.86
CA THR A 162 -12.27 3.62 24.51
C THR A 162 -12.42 2.39 23.61
N CYS A 163 -13.58 2.19 22.98
CA CYS A 163 -13.80 1.11 22.02
C CYS A 163 -12.85 1.20 20.82
N THR A 164 -12.61 2.41 20.31
CA THR A 164 -11.63 2.65 19.23
C THR A 164 -10.21 2.33 19.70
N ARG A 165 -9.82 2.72 20.91
CA ARG A 165 -8.51 2.37 21.49
C ARG A 165 -8.31 0.85 21.64
N ILE A 166 -9.34 0.12 22.03
CA ILE A 166 -9.32 -1.36 22.08
C ILE A 166 -9.08 -1.93 20.67
N SER A 167 -9.62 -1.31 19.61
CA SER A 167 -9.40 -1.75 18.23
C SER A 167 -7.95 -1.66 17.80
N PHE A 168 -7.19 -0.66 18.26
CA PHE A 168 -5.74 -0.58 18.02
C PHE A 168 -4.99 -1.72 18.72
N LEU A 169 -5.37 -2.08 19.93
CA LEU A 169 -4.80 -3.22 20.67
C LEU A 169 -5.06 -4.54 19.94
N ILE A 170 -6.30 -4.79 19.50
CA ILE A 170 -6.68 -5.99 18.72
C ILE A 170 -5.82 -6.09 17.47
N THR A 171 -5.67 -4.98 16.74
CA THR A 171 -4.88 -4.91 15.50
C THR A 171 -3.40 -5.18 15.76
N ALA A 172 -2.81 -4.61 16.80
CA ALA A 172 -1.42 -4.84 17.16
C ALA A 172 -1.15 -6.32 17.51
N VAL A 173 -2.02 -6.95 18.33
CA VAL A 173 -1.92 -8.37 18.67
C VAL A 173 -2.04 -9.25 17.42
N TRP A 174 -2.98 -8.94 16.54
CA TRP A 174 -3.15 -9.62 15.25
C TRP A 174 -1.89 -9.55 14.40
N TRP A 175 -1.34 -8.34 14.24
CA TRP A 175 -0.13 -8.11 13.47
C TRP A 175 1.06 -8.91 14.00
N VAL A 176 1.28 -8.92 15.32
CA VAL A 176 2.32 -9.74 15.95
C VAL A 176 2.08 -11.23 15.68
N ALA A 177 0.88 -11.74 15.93
CA ALA A 177 0.56 -13.17 15.80
C ALA A 177 0.87 -13.70 14.39
N PHE A 178 0.51 -12.96 13.34
CA PHE A 178 0.72 -13.35 11.95
C PHE A 178 2.13 -13.04 11.41
N THR A 179 2.95 -12.29 12.16
CA THR A 179 4.36 -12.07 11.82
C THR A 179 5.26 -13.20 12.32
N VAL A 180 4.92 -13.85 13.43
CA VAL A 180 5.73 -14.94 14.02
C VAL A 180 6.11 -16.05 13.03
N PRO A 181 5.20 -16.56 12.16
CA PRO A 181 5.57 -17.59 11.19
C PRO A 181 6.65 -17.12 10.19
N LEU A 182 6.61 -15.86 9.76
CA LEU A 182 7.65 -15.28 8.89
C LEU A 182 9.00 -15.29 9.61
N LEU A 183 9.05 -14.78 10.84
CA LEU A 183 10.29 -14.71 11.63
C LEU A 183 10.94 -16.08 11.88
N ARG A 184 10.13 -17.14 11.99
CA ARG A 184 10.61 -18.50 12.21
C ARG A 184 11.11 -19.19 10.95
N SER A 185 10.57 -18.82 9.79
CA SER A 185 10.81 -19.54 8.52
C SER A 185 11.72 -18.81 7.55
N TYR A 186 11.84 -17.49 7.66
CA TYR A 186 12.60 -16.70 6.71
C TYR A 186 14.12 -16.92 6.86
N ARG A 187 14.80 -17.05 5.72
CA ARG A 187 16.26 -17.03 5.59
C ARG A 187 16.64 -16.17 4.41
N GLN A 188 17.57 -15.26 4.62
CA GLN A 188 18.14 -14.45 3.54
C GLN A 188 19.04 -15.34 2.66
N VAL A 189 18.69 -15.49 1.39
CA VAL A 189 19.41 -16.31 0.41
C VAL A 189 20.30 -15.44 -0.48
N HIS A 190 19.79 -14.29 -0.91
CA HIS A 190 20.50 -13.35 -1.76
C HIS A 190 20.99 -12.18 -0.92
N TYR A 191 22.31 -11.97 -0.92
CA TYR A 191 22.97 -10.92 -0.16
C TYR A 191 24.32 -10.55 -0.78
N ARG A 192 24.83 -9.38 -0.41
CA ARG A 192 26.17 -8.93 -0.73
C ARG A 192 27.14 -9.42 0.35
N THR A 193 28.25 -10.02 -0.06
CA THR A 193 29.39 -10.29 0.82
C THR A 193 30.25 -9.03 0.87
N THR A 194 30.22 -8.32 1.98
CA THR A 194 31.10 -7.16 2.22
C THR A 194 32.33 -7.65 2.97
N ALA A 195 33.52 -7.36 2.43
CA ALA A 195 34.80 -7.66 3.09
C ALA A 195 35.16 -6.62 4.17
N ASP A 196 34.47 -5.49 4.31
CA ASP A 196 34.88 -4.38 5.16
C ASP A 196 33.78 -3.71 5.98
N HIS A 197 34.21 -3.22 7.14
CA HIS A 197 33.50 -2.66 8.29
C HIS A 197 32.40 -1.63 8.01
N THR A 198 31.36 -1.67 8.87
CA THR A 198 30.12 -0.89 8.87
C THR A 198 30.25 0.63 8.69
N ALA A 199 31.35 1.24 9.05
CA ALA A 199 31.54 2.70 8.95
C ALA A 199 31.91 3.17 7.52
N GLU A 200 32.65 2.36 6.74
CA GLU A 200 32.91 2.63 5.32
C GLU A 200 31.69 2.34 4.45
N ALA A 201 30.88 1.35 4.83
CA ALA A 201 29.61 1.05 4.18
C ALA A 201 28.67 2.25 4.15
N VAL A 202 28.55 3.01 5.25
CA VAL A 202 27.66 4.19 5.32
C VAL A 202 28.18 5.35 4.44
N ARG A 203 29.48 5.57 4.37
CA ARG A 203 30.07 6.61 3.48
C ARG A 203 29.94 6.24 1.99
N GLY A 204 30.02 4.94 1.67
CA GLY A 204 29.80 4.41 0.34
C GLY A 204 28.34 4.47 -0.12
N THR A 205 27.37 4.44 0.79
CA THR A 205 25.93 4.31 0.51
C THR A 205 25.41 5.37 -0.46
N PHE A 206 25.72 6.65 -0.25
CA PHE A 206 25.25 7.70 -1.16
C PHE A 206 25.84 7.58 -2.57
N ARG A 207 27.09 7.15 -2.69
CA ARG A 207 27.72 6.89 -4.00
C ARG A 207 27.11 5.64 -4.65
N GLU A 208 26.80 4.64 -3.88
CA GLU A 208 26.11 3.42 -4.34
C GLU A 208 24.71 3.75 -4.81
N LEU A 209 23.92 4.51 -4.02
CA LEU A 209 22.58 4.97 -4.42
C LEU A 209 22.60 5.74 -5.74
N ALA A 210 23.56 6.67 -5.89
CA ALA A 210 23.73 7.40 -7.15
C ALA A 210 24.09 6.45 -8.32
N THR A 211 24.87 5.41 -8.04
CA THR A 211 25.23 4.39 -9.04
C THR A 211 24.02 3.53 -9.40
N THR A 212 23.22 3.10 -8.43
CA THR A 212 22.02 2.32 -8.66
C THR A 212 20.95 3.13 -9.38
N PHE A 213 20.76 4.40 -8.99
CA PHE A 213 19.89 5.31 -9.74
C PHE A 213 20.33 5.43 -11.20
N ARG A 214 21.64 5.59 -11.47
CA ARG A 214 22.17 5.61 -12.83
C ARG A 214 21.95 4.29 -13.56
N ARG A 215 22.12 3.14 -12.89
CA ARG A 215 21.84 1.81 -13.47
C ARG A 215 20.37 1.69 -13.87
N ILE A 216 19.45 2.07 -12.97
CA ILE A 216 18.01 2.11 -13.26
C ILE A 216 17.73 3.03 -14.46
N ALA A 217 18.31 4.24 -14.50
CA ALA A 217 18.12 5.18 -15.58
C ALA A 217 18.69 4.73 -16.94
N HIS A 218 19.74 3.89 -16.94
CA HIS A 218 20.34 3.33 -18.15
C HIS A 218 19.66 2.03 -18.61
N ASP A 219 19.02 1.28 -17.72
CA ASP A 219 18.21 0.14 -18.11
C ASP A 219 16.84 0.61 -18.59
N ARG A 220 16.71 0.73 -19.91
CA ARG A 220 15.49 1.22 -20.55
C ARG A 220 14.25 0.41 -20.16
N SER A 221 14.38 -0.92 -19.98
CA SER A 221 13.24 -1.77 -19.64
C SER A 221 12.79 -1.54 -18.21
N LEU A 222 13.72 -1.46 -17.29
CA LEU A 222 13.45 -1.20 -15.88
C LEU A 222 12.90 0.23 -15.66
N LEU A 223 13.52 1.23 -16.28
CA LEU A 223 13.08 2.63 -16.20
C LEU A 223 11.64 2.80 -16.71
N LEU A 224 11.33 2.26 -17.91
CA LEU A 224 9.98 2.33 -18.47
C LEU A 224 8.95 1.64 -17.57
N PHE A 225 9.31 0.50 -16.96
CA PHE A 225 8.43 -0.15 -16.00
C PHE A 225 8.20 0.71 -14.77
N MET A 226 9.24 1.29 -14.18
CA MET A 226 9.11 2.10 -12.95
C MET A 226 8.25 3.36 -13.20
N ILE A 227 8.43 4.03 -14.33
CA ILE A 227 7.60 5.20 -14.69
C ILE A 227 6.15 4.76 -14.96
N ALA A 228 5.94 3.66 -15.69
CA ALA A 228 4.61 3.10 -15.89
C ALA A 228 3.97 2.70 -14.56
N PHE A 229 4.72 2.03 -13.67
CA PHE A 229 4.28 1.66 -12.33
C PHE A 229 3.82 2.88 -11.53
N PHE A 230 4.61 3.95 -11.53
CA PHE A 230 4.22 5.19 -10.87
C PHE A 230 2.86 5.70 -11.36
N PHE A 231 2.67 5.81 -12.66
CA PHE A 231 1.42 6.33 -13.21
C PHE A 231 0.21 5.44 -12.94
N TYR A 232 0.32 4.12 -13.16
CA TYR A 232 -0.86 3.28 -12.94
C TYR A 232 -1.14 3.03 -11.46
N ILE A 233 -0.13 2.95 -10.60
CA ILE A 233 -0.38 2.76 -9.16
C ILE A 233 -0.90 4.04 -8.52
N ASP A 234 -0.47 5.22 -9.01
CA ASP A 234 -1.06 6.51 -8.63
C ASP A 234 -2.55 6.54 -8.99
N ALA A 235 -2.90 6.17 -10.22
CA ALA A 235 -4.28 6.10 -10.66
C ALA A 235 -5.10 5.11 -9.83
N VAL A 236 -4.59 3.91 -9.57
CA VAL A 236 -5.24 2.87 -8.74
C VAL A 236 -5.49 3.37 -7.33
N ASN A 237 -4.46 3.92 -6.67
CA ASN A 237 -4.56 4.45 -5.31
C ASN A 237 -5.51 5.66 -5.24
N THR A 238 -5.52 6.51 -6.27
CA THR A 238 -6.45 7.65 -6.37
C THR A 238 -7.89 7.17 -6.47
N VAL A 239 -8.18 6.17 -7.31
CA VAL A 239 -9.53 5.58 -7.41
C VAL A 239 -9.97 5.02 -6.06
N ILE A 240 -9.09 4.31 -5.34
CA ILE A 240 -9.41 3.72 -4.04
C ILE A 240 -9.64 4.81 -2.98
N SER A 241 -8.74 5.79 -2.88
CA SER A 241 -8.81 6.84 -1.85
C SER A 241 -9.96 7.81 -2.06
N MET A 242 -10.32 8.10 -3.31
CA MET A 242 -11.39 9.03 -3.62
C MET A 242 -12.78 8.39 -3.70
N SER A 243 -12.88 7.05 -3.76
CA SER A 243 -14.19 6.39 -3.86
C SER A 243 -15.10 6.68 -2.70
N THR A 244 -14.59 6.73 -1.47
CA THR A 244 -15.39 7.08 -0.29
C THR A 244 -15.91 8.52 -0.33
N SER A 245 -15.05 9.49 -0.65
CA SER A 245 -15.45 10.90 -0.78
C SER A 245 -16.49 11.09 -1.89
N TYR A 246 -16.32 10.40 -3.01
CA TYR A 246 -17.26 10.45 -4.12
C TYR A 246 -18.59 9.77 -3.75
N GLY A 247 -18.55 8.63 -3.06
CA GLY A 247 -19.75 7.96 -2.54
C GLY A 247 -20.53 8.83 -1.56
N THR A 248 -19.85 9.57 -0.69
CA THR A 248 -20.49 10.54 0.23
C THR A 248 -21.18 11.67 -0.54
N GLN A 249 -20.56 12.19 -1.60
CA GLN A 249 -21.18 13.23 -2.46
C GLN A 249 -22.42 12.72 -3.19
N LEU A 250 -22.52 11.42 -3.46
CA LEU A 250 -23.72 10.76 -4.01
C LEU A 250 -24.82 10.51 -2.96
N GLY A 251 -24.60 10.90 -1.70
CA GLY A 251 -25.54 10.69 -0.60
C GLY A 251 -25.58 9.24 -0.09
N ILE A 252 -24.55 8.44 -0.36
CA ILE A 252 -24.46 7.07 0.13
C ILE A 252 -24.10 7.11 1.61
N ASP A 253 -24.86 6.36 2.43
CA ASP A 253 -24.65 6.27 3.87
C ASP A 253 -23.28 5.67 4.21
N SER A 254 -22.64 6.17 5.28
CA SER A 254 -21.33 5.74 5.73
C SER A 254 -21.24 4.23 5.99
N THR A 255 -22.33 3.62 6.48
CA THR A 255 -22.42 2.17 6.71
C THR A 255 -22.31 1.41 5.38
N GLN A 256 -22.98 1.89 4.33
CA GLN A 256 -22.88 1.29 3.00
C GLN A 256 -21.48 1.42 2.41
N LEU A 257 -20.80 2.55 2.64
CA LEU A 257 -19.39 2.73 2.20
C LEU A 257 -18.46 1.73 2.88
N VAL A 258 -18.60 1.50 4.19
CA VAL A 258 -17.82 0.49 4.93
C VAL A 258 -18.11 -0.91 4.43
N ILE A 259 -19.39 -1.26 4.19
CA ILE A 259 -19.76 -2.58 3.66
C ILE A 259 -19.21 -2.76 2.23
N ALA A 260 -19.24 -1.73 1.38
CA ALA A 260 -18.67 -1.78 0.05
C ALA A 260 -17.15 -2.02 0.09
N LEU A 261 -16.43 -1.39 1.05
CA LEU A 261 -15.02 -1.65 1.29
C LEU A 261 -14.77 -3.12 1.66
N LEU A 262 -15.59 -3.70 2.54
CA LEU A 262 -15.50 -5.12 2.91
C LEU A 262 -15.76 -6.03 1.71
N VAL A 263 -16.78 -5.75 0.90
CA VAL A 263 -17.07 -6.51 -0.32
C VAL A 263 -15.90 -6.45 -1.29
N THR A 264 -15.28 -5.28 -1.45
CA THR A 264 -14.06 -5.13 -2.26
C THR A 264 -12.95 -6.09 -1.80
N GLN A 265 -12.73 -6.25 -0.49
CA GLN A 265 -11.73 -7.17 0.05
C GLN A 265 -12.08 -8.65 -0.23
N PHE A 266 -13.35 -9.03 -0.06
CA PHE A 266 -13.81 -10.40 -0.36
C PHE A 266 -13.69 -10.74 -1.85
N VAL A 267 -13.99 -9.80 -2.75
CA VAL A 267 -13.83 -9.98 -4.19
C VAL A 267 -12.34 -10.03 -4.56
N ALA A 268 -11.50 -9.21 -3.95
CA ALA A 268 -10.07 -9.17 -4.23
C ALA A 268 -9.37 -10.49 -3.91
N PHE A 269 -9.83 -11.24 -2.90
CA PHE A 269 -9.23 -12.51 -2.49
C PHE A 269 -9.18 -13.55 -3.63
N PRO A 270 -10.31 -14.03 -4.19
CA PRO A 270 -10.28 -15.01 -5.27
C PRO A 270 -9.67 -14.45 -6.55
N CYS A 271 -9.89 -13.17 -6.85
CA CYS A 271 -9.37 -12.52 -8.05
C CYS A 271 -7.85 -12.40 -8.02
N ALA A 272 -7.23 -12.07 -6.89
CA ALA A 272 -5.77 -12.04 -6.78
C ALA A 272 -5.15 -13.44 -7.02
N ILE A 273 -5.76 -14.50 -6.50
CA ILE A 273 -5.34 -15.90 -6.77
C ILE A 273 -5.47 -16.23 -8.26
N LEU A 274 -6.57 -15.84 -8.89
CA LEU A 274 -6.80 -16.03 -10.31
C LEU A 274 -5.74 -15.32 -11.16
N TYR A 275 -5.43 -14.06 -10.82
CA TYR A 275 -4.38 -13.27 -11.48
C TYR A 275 -3.01 -13.95 -11.38
N GLY A 276 -2.64 -14.48 -10.23
CA GLY A 276 -1.39 -15.24 -10.06
C GLY A 276 -1.32 -16.50 -10.90
N ARG A 277 -2.45 -17.21 -11.07
CA ARG A 277 -2.54 -18.38 -11.96
C ARG A 277 -2.44 -18.00 -13.44
N LEU A 278 -3.15 -16.96 -13.84
CA LEU A 278 -3.14 -16.46 -15.23
C LEU A 278 -1.78 -15.88 -15.60
N ALA A 279 -1.09 -15.20 -14.67
CA ALA A 279 0.27 -14.71 -14.88
C ALA A 279 1.26 -15.85 -15.15
N GLY A 280 1.10 -17.01 -14.51
CA GLY A 280 1.90 -18.21 -14.80
C GLY A 280 1.72 -18.73 -16.23
N ARG A 281 0.56 -18.47 -16.86
CA ARG A 281 0.25 -18.92 -18.24
C ARG A 281 0.54 -17.86 -19.30
N PHE A 282 0.20 -16.60 -19.04
CA PHE A 282 0.25 -15.52 -20.02
C PHE A 282 1.41 -14.55 -19.80
N GLY A 283 2.11 -14.65 -18.68
CA GLY A 283 3.16 -13.73 -18.24
C GLY A 283 2.62 -12.58 -17.40
N ALA A 284 3.41 -12.16 -16.39
CA ALA A 284 3.03 -11.11 -15.44
C ALA A 284 2.78 -9.77 -16.13
N LYS A 285 3.67 -9.36 -17.06
CA LYS A 285 3.54 -8.09 -17.78
C LYS A 285 2.22 -7.98 -18.54
N ARG A 286 1.81 -9.03 -19.27
CA ARG A 286 0.53 -9.02 -20.02
C ARG A 286 -0.66 -8.88 -19.07
N MET A 287 -0.61 -9.55 -17.93
CA MET A 287 -1.66 -9.44 -16.91
C MET A 287 -1.72 -8.05 -16.28
N ILE A 288 -0.57 -7.38 -16.07
CA ILE A 288 -0.54 -5.98 -15.65
C ILE A 288 -1.17 -5.07 -16.70
N VAL A 289 -0.84 -5.24 -17.98
CA VAL A 289 -1.46 -4.49 -19.09
C VAL A 289 -2.98 -4.67 -19.11
N ILE A 290 -3.48 -5.90 -18.95
CA ILE A 290 -4.93 -6.17 -18.88
C ILE A 290 -5.55 -5.44 -17.68
N ALA A 291 -4.89 -5.43 -16.52
CA ALA A 291 -5.38 -4.73 -15.35
C ALA A 291 -5.41 -3.20 -15.56
N VAL A 292 -4.40 -2.61 -16.21
CA VAL A 292 -4.37 -1.17 -16.54
C VAL A 292 -5.51 -0.82 -17.51
N ILE A 293 -5.77 -1.64 -18.51
CA ILE A 293 -6.91 -1.45 -19.43
C ILE A 293 -8.24 -1.55 -18.66
N ALA A 294 -8.37 -2.52 -17.76
CA ALA A 294 -9.56 -2.65 -16.92
C ALA A 294 -9.77 -1.42 -16.02
N TYR A 295 -8.69 -0.90 -15.40
CA TYR A 295 -8.78 0.33 -14.60
C TYR A 295 -9.14 1.55 -15.45
N LEU A 296 -8.67 1.62 -16.70
CA LEU A 296 -9.13 2.65 -17.63
C LEU A 296 -10.66 2.55 -17.85
N GLY A 297 -11.19 1.33 -18.04
CA GLY A 297 -12.62 1.09 -18.10
C GLY A 297 -13.36 1.47 -16.81
N ILE A 298 -12.79 1.17 -15.64
CA ILE A 298 -13.33 1.54 -14.32
C ILE A 298 -13.43 3.06 -14.17
N VAL A 299 -12.39 3.80 -14.56
CA VAL A 299 -12.37 5.27 -14.52
C VAL A 299 -13.41 5.86 -15.47
N MET A 300 -13.52 5.31 -16.69
CA MET A 300 -14.55 5.71 -17.65
C MET A 300 -15.96 5.44 -17.11
N PHE A 301 -16.18 4.25 -16.53
CA PHE A 301 -17.44 3.92 -15.88
C PHE A 301 -17.78 4.89 -14.74
N ALA A 302 -16.81 5.17 -13.87
CA ALA A 302 -17.00 6.12 -12.77
C ALA A 302 -17.31 7.54 -13.26
N ALA A 303 -16.63 8.02 -14.31
CA ALA A 303 -16.84 9.37 -14.83
C ALA A 303 -18.23 9.56 -15.50
N PHE A 304 -18.73 8.54 -16.21
CA PHE A 304 -19.94 8.70 -17.04
C PHE A 304 -21.20 8.10 -16.43
N PHE A 305 -21.08 7.02 -15.66
CA PHE A 305 -22.21 6.24 -15.20
C PHE A 305 -22.46 6.31 -13.70
N LEU A 306 -21.47 6.70 -12.87
CA LEU A 306 -21.61 6.69 -11.42
C LEU A 306 -22.52 7.83 -10.92
N LYS A 307 -23.79 7.51 -10.65
CA LYS A 307 -24.82 8.46 -10.21
C LYS A 307 -25.61 7.98 -9.02
N THR A 308 -25.68 6.69 -8.78
CA THR A 308 -26.50 6.06 -7.72
C THR A 308 -25.68 5.06 -6.90
N ALA A 309 -26.26 4.61 -5.80
CA ALA A 309 -25.64 3.59 -4.95
C ALA A 309 -25.42 2.27 -5.70
N VAL A 310 -26.25 1.91 -6.67
CA VAL A 310 -26.11 0.65 -7.43
C VAL A 310 -24.84 0.65 -8.27
N GLU A 311 -24.59 1.74 -8.99
CA GLU A 311 -23.35 1.87 -9.78
C GLU A 311 -22.13 1.94 -8.88
N PHE A 312 -22.25 2.53 -7.67
CA PHE A 312 -21.16 2.50 -6.69
C PHE A 312 -20.81 1.07 -6.24
N TRP A 313 -21.81 0.22 -6.01
CA TRP A 313 -21.57 -1.18 -5.70
C TRP A 313 -20.91 -1.93 -6.84
N ILE A 314 -21.32 -1.66 -8.08
CA ILE A 314 -20.66 -2.22 -9.29
C ILE A 314 -19.20 -1.77 -9.33
N LEU A 315 -18.93 -0.48 -9.09
CA LEU A 315 -17.58 0.07 -9.05
C LEU A 315 -16.71 -0.63 -7.99
N ALA A 316 -17.23 -0.82 -6.77
CA ALA A 316 -16.52 -1.49 -5.68
C ALA A 316 -16.13 -2.93 -6.04
N ILE A 317 -17.03 -3.67 -6.70
CA ILE A 317 -16.76 -5.04 -7.20
C ILE A 317 -15.68 -4.99 -8.29
N LEU A 318 -15.80 -4.09 -9.27
CA LEU A 318 -14.81 -3.96 -10.35
C LEU A 318 -13.42 -3.60 -9.82
N VAL A 319 -13.32 -2.67 -8.89
CA VAL A 319 -12.06 -2.33 -8.22
C VAL A 319 -11.50 -3.55 -7.51
N GLY A 320 -12.31 -4.28 -6.73
CA GLY A 320 -11.91 -5.50 -6.05
C GLY A 320 -11.37 -6.57 -6.99
N MET A 321 -11.93 -6.71 -8.18
CA MET A 321 -11.48 -7.71 -9.16
C MET A 321 -10.04 -7.49 -9.64
N PHE A 322 -9.57 -6.25 -9.72
CA PHE A 322 -8.29 -5.93 -10.36
C PHE A 322 -7.22 -5.43 -9.39
N GLN A 323 -7.57 -4.81 -8.25
CA GLN A 323 -6.59 -4.19 -7.36
C GLN A 323 -5.55 -5.17 -6.82
N GLY A 324 -5.98 -6.35 -6.36
CA GLY A 324 -5.07 -7.35 -5.80
C GLY A 324 -4.13 -7.94 -6.84
N GLY A 325 -4.64 -8.15 -8.05
CA GLY A 325 -3.87 -8.66 -9.18
C GLY A 325 -2.78 -7.70 -9.63
N ILE A 326 -3.14 -6.42 -9.83
CA ILE A 326 -2.17 -5.42 -10.32
C ILE A 326 -1.06 -5.17 -9.30
N GLN A 327 -1.38 -5.05 -8.02
CA GLN A 327 -0.39 -4.83 -6.96
C GLN A 327 0.54 -6.03 -6.79
N ALA A 328 -0.02 -7.25 -6.72
CA ALA A 328 0.75 -8.48 -6.54
C ALA A 328 1.69 -8.77 -7.72
N LEU A 329 1.21 -8.57 -8.95
CA LEU A 329 2.02 -8.82 -10.14
C LEU A 329 3.05 -7.72 -10.38
N SER A 330 2.79 -6.46 -10.01
CA SER A 330 3.79 -5.39 -10.06
C SER A 330 4.98 -5.71 -9.16
N ARG A 331 4.72 -6.13 -7.92
CA ARG A 331 5.76 -6.56 -6.97
C ARG A 331 6.57 -7.74 -7.50
N SER A 332 5.91 -8.78 -8.00
CA SER A 332 6.59 -9.98 -8.49
C SER A 332 7.34 -9.73 -9.81
N TYR A 333 6.76 -8.97 -10.74
CA TYR A 333 7.42 -8.62 -11.99
C TYR A 333 8.67 -7.78 -11.75
N TYR A 334 8.58 -6.79 -10.85
CA TYR A 334 9.75 -6.00 -10.45
C TYR A 334 10.85 -6.88 -9.88
N GLY A 335 10.52 -7.78 -8.95
CA GLY A 335 11.48 -8.72 -8.36
C GLY A 335 12.14 -9.67 -9.37
N LYS A 336 11.52 -9.95 -10.53
CA LYS A 336 12.11 -10.77 -11.58
C LYS A 336 13.12 -10.04 -12.45
N ILE A 337 12.99 -8.71 -12.59
CA ILE A 337 13.79 -7.90 -13.51
C ILE A 337 14.95 -7.18 -12.84
N ILE A 338 15.01 -7.16 -11.50
CA ILE A 338 16.09 -6.53 -10.73
C ILE A 338 17.20 -7.53 -10.36
N PRO A 339 18.44 -7.03 -10.07
CA PRO A 339 19.51 -7.86 -9.50
C PRO A 339 19.14 -8.37 -8.10
N LYS A 340 19.31 -9.67 -7.87
CA LYS A 340 18.84 -10.31 -6.63
C LYS A 340 19.67 -9.96 -5.40
N ASP A 341 20.95 -9.73 -5.58
CA ASP A 341 21.93 -9.35 -4.54
C ASP A 341 21.78 -7.89 -4.06
N HIS A 342 21.06 -7.06 -4.83
CA HIS A 342 20.71 -5.67 -4.52
C HIS A 342 19.21 -5.45 -4.30
N ALA A 343 18.48 -6.51 -3.95
CA ALA A 343 17.02 -6.48 -3.92
C ALA A 343 16.43 -5.41 -2.99
N ASN A 344 16.97 -5.22 -1.78
CA ASN A 344 16.42 -4.24 -0.84
C ASN A 344 16.63 -2.81 -1.32
N GLU A 345 17.79 -2.50 -1.90
CA GLU A 345 18.07 -1.20 -2.47
C GLU A 345 17.09 -0.86 -3.62
N TYR A 346 16.89 -1.81 -4.54
CA TYR A 346 15.95 -1.64 -5.65
C TYR A 346 14.50 -1.54 -5.18
N TYR A 347 14.07 -2.35 -4.20
CA TYR A 347 12.73 -2.20 -3.61
C TYR A 347 12.57 -0.89 -2.84
N GLY A 348 13.65 -0.35 -2.24
CA GLY A 348 13.66 1.00 -1.69
C GLY A 348 13.32 2.07 -2.74
N PHE A 349 13.89 1.98 -3.94
CA PHE A 349 13.52 2.86 -5.06
C PHE A 349 12.08 2.61 -5.55
N TYR A 350 11.65 1.35 -5.65
CA TYR A 350 10.29 1.00 -6.01
C TYR A 350 9.25 1.63 -5.07
N ASP A 351 9.55 1.63 -3.79
CA ASP A 351 8.68 2.21 -2.77
C ASP A 351 8.57 3.74 -2.84
N ILE A 352 9.60 4.45 -3.30
CA ILE A 352 9.48 5.89 -3.57
C ILE A 352 8.28 6.13 -4.50
N PHE A 353 8.22 5.40 -5.61
CA PHE A 353 7.14 5.53 -6.57
C PHE A 353 5.80 5.04 -6.01
N GLY A 354 5.79 3.91 -5.31
CA GLY A 354 4.57 3.34 -4.72
C GLY A 354 3.98 4.18 -3.58
N LYS A 355 4.82 4.77 -2.72
CA LYS A 355 4.37 5.55 -1.53
C LYS A 355 4.05 7.01 -1.87
N THR A 356 4.67 7.59 -2.92
CA THR A 356 4.29 8.89 -3.44
C THR A 356 3.11 8.82 -4.43
N ALA A 357 2.70 7.60 -4.78
CA ALA A 357 1.52 7.36 -5.60
C ALA A 357 0.25 7.85 -4.88
N SER A 358 -0.68 8.38 -5.63
CA SER A 358 -1.89 9.13 -5.30
C SER A 358 -1.72 10.65 -5.15
N VAL A 359 -0.50 11.16 -5.12
CA VAL A 359 -0.28 12.63 -5.06
C VAL A 359 -0.63 13.28 -6.40
N LEU A 360 -0.15 12.72 -7.51
CA LEU A 360 -0.39 13.28 -8.83
C LEU A 360 -1.85 13.09 -9.26
N GLY A 361 -2.42 11.92 -9.01
CA GLY A 361 -3.80 11.62 -9.36
C GLY A 361 -4.80 12.47 -8.59
N THR A 362 -4.64 12.60 -7.27
CA THR A 362 -5.51 13.45 -6.45
C THR A 362 -5.37 14.93 -6.83
N PHE A 363 -4.14 15.39 -7.14
CA PHE A 363 -3.92 16.75 -7.64
C PHE A 363 -4.62 17.00 -8.98
N LEU A 364 -4.53 16.05 -9.92
CA LEU A 364 -5.24 16.16 -11.21
C LEU A 364 -6.75 16.20 -11.02
N VAL A 365 -7.31 15.33 -10.19
CA VAL A 365 -8.75 15.31 -9.87
C VAL A 365 -9.19 16.64 -9.27
N ALA A 366 -8.49 17.10 -8.23
CA ALA A 366 -8.82 18.33 -7.53
C ALA A 366 -8.75 19.54 -8.47
N THR A 367 -7.65 19.68 -9.22
CA THR A 367 -7.43 20.80 -10.14
C THR A 367 -8.47 20.81 -11.28
N THR A 368 -8.70 19.64 -11.91
CA THR A 368 -9.67 19.52 -12.99
C THR A 368 -11.08 19.82 -12.51
N THR A 369 -11.46 19.32 -11.32
CA THR A 369 -12.75 19.61 -10.70
C THR A 369 -12.89 21.10 -10.40
N ALA A 370 -11.86 21.75 -9.85
CA ALA A 370 -11.88 23.18 -9.52
C ALA A 370 -12.03 24.05 -10.77
N VAL A 371 -11.33 23.70 -11.85
CA VAL A 371 -11.37 24.49 -13.13
C VAL A 371 -12.67 24.26 -13.89
N THR A 372 -13.18 23.03 -13.91
CA THR A 372 -14.37 22.68 -14.72
C THR A 372 -15.69 22.79 -13.96
N GLY A 373 -15.64 22.86 -12.64
CA GLY A 373 -16.82 22.74 -11.78
C GLY A 373 -17.51 21.37 -11.82
N ASN A 374 -16.85 20.35 -12.41
CA ASN A 374 -17.43 19.03 -12.66
C ASN A 374 -16.56 17.92 -12.08
N ALA A 375 -17.07 17.23 -11.06
CA ALA A 375 -16.39 16.11 -10.40
C ALA A 375 -16.13 14.93 -11.36
N SER A 376 -17.02 14.66 -12.32
CA SER A 376 -16.84 13.61 -13.32
C SER A 376 -15.65 13.92 -14.25
N ALA A 377 -15.43 15.19 -14.61
CA ALA A 377 -14.25 15.60 -15.37
C ALA A 377 -12.97 15.41 -14.54
N GLY A 378 -13.03 15.68 -13.23
CA GLY A 378 -11.95 15.38 -12.30
C GLY A 378 -11.59 13.89 -12.32
N VAL A 379 -12.58 13.01 -12.15
CA VAL A 379 -12.35 11.55 -12.21
C VAL A 379 -11.77 11.14 -13.56
N LEU A 380 -12.29 11.70 -14.66
CA LEU A 380 -11.80 11.39 -16.01
C LEU A 380 -10.31 11.76 -16.20
N SER A 381 -9.79 12.77 -15.48
CA SER A 381 -8.37 13.16 -15.59
C SER A 381 -7.41 12.03 -15.18
N ILE A 382 -7.85 11.07 -14.33
CA ILE A 382 -7.08 9.88 -13.98
C ILE A 382 -6.78 9.00 -15.20
N ALA A 383 -7.67 8.99 -16.19
CA ALA A 383 -7.49 8.21 -17.41
C ALA A 383 -6.20 8.62 -18.18
N VAL A 384 -5.73 9.85 -18.02
CA VAL A 384 -4.47 10.31 -18.63
C VAL A 384 -3.28 9.54 -18.07
N LEU A 385 -3.26 9.32 -16.75
CA LEU A 385 -2.19 8.56 -16.08
C LEU A 385 -2.19 7.10 -16.54
N LEU A 386 -3.38 6.48 -16.61
CA LEU A 386 -3.54 5.10 -17.08
C LEU A 386 -3.17 4.96 -18.56
N ALA A 387 -3.53 5.90 -19.40
CA ALA A 387 -3.16 5.89 -20.81
C ALA A 387 -1.64 6.05 -20.99
N ALA A 388 -1.00 6.95 -20.25
CA ALA A 388 0.46 7.10 -20.25
C ALA A 388 1.15 5.81 -19.79
N ALA A 389 0.67 5.20 -18.70
CA ALA A 389 1.19 3.93 -18.20
C ALA A 389 1.04 2.81 -19.24
N LEU A 390 -0.12 2.73 -19.91
CA LEU A 390 -0.38 1.74 -20.94
C LEU A 390 0.60 1.87 -22.11
N VAL A 391 0.82 3.08 -22.60
CA VAL A 391 1.79 3.34 -23.69
C VAL A 391 3.20 2.91 -23.27
N LEU A 392 3.64 3.26 -22.05
CA LEU A 392 4.95 2.89 -21.54
C LEU A 392 5.12 1.37 -21.41
N LEU A 393 4.09 0.66 -20.89
CA LEU A 393 4.10 -0.80 -20.80
C LEU A 393 4.12 -1.48 -22.17
N LEU A 394 3.45 -0.93 -23.17
CA LEU A 394 3.46 -1.50 -24.53
C LEU A 394 4.81 -1.31 -25.21
N VAL A 395 5.47 -0.15 -25.02
CA VAL A 395 6.81 0.14 -25.55
C VAL A 395 7.93 -0.61 -24.82
N GLN A 396 7.75 -0.90 -23.54
CA GLN A 396 8.71 -1.65 -22.73
C GLN A 396 8.95 -3.04 -23.34
N LYS A 397 10.20 -3.44 -23.57
CA LYS A 397 10.55 -4.82 -23.87
C LYS A 397 10.47 -5.65 -22.59
N ASP A 398 9.80 -6.81 -22.67
CA ASP A 398 9.68 -7.70 -21.51
C ASP A 398 10.94 -8.57 -21.37
N PRO A 399 11.81 -8.34 -20.38
CA PRO A 399 13.01 -9.17 -20.20
C PRO A 399 12.67 -10.58 -19.65
N THR A 400 11.43 -10.82 -19.23
CA THR A 400 10.98 -12.13 -18.73
C THR A 400 10.26 -12.96 -19.79
N ALA A 401 10.01 -12.40 -20.98
CA ALA A 401 9.41 -13.14 -22.09
C ALA A 401 10.38 -14.22 -22.61
N ARG A 402 9.98 -15.47 -22.53
CA ARG A 402 10.67 -16.60 -23.14
C ARG A 402 10.27 -16.74 -24.59
#